data_85432afdf39e057553cb954b3e7bd191
#
_entry.id   85432afdf39e057553cb954b3e7bd191
#
_cell.length_a   1.000
_cell.length_b   1.000
_cell.length_c   1.000
_cell.angle_alpha   90.00
_cell.angle_beta   90.00
_cell.angle_gamma   90.00
#
_symmetry.space_group_name_H-M   'P 1'
#
loop_
_entity.id
_entity.type
_entity.pdbx_description
1 polymer ?
#
loop_
_entity_poly.entity_id
_entity_poly.type
_entity_poly.pdbx_seq_one_letter_code
_entity_poly.pdbx_strand_id
1 'polypeptide(L)'
;MTPLILGKRHVKHLSAMFSKLPRPDNINTNVAGILRYHYKVMRIAHLIGPKLIKFIGIRSGYTVGVEIVEDATDSHKHNDSGTNRDAIYCVNIGSNPFTLLYTDPRYNTEHMHIVEVGTSFILSTAHPYCVINNHNSTPAIMFTVNAHEDFNTTVRRFQHQW
;
A
#
# COMPACT_ATOMS: atom_id res chain seq x y z
N MET A 1 11.56 0.09 12.17
CA MET A 1 11.03 -0.93 11.25
C MET A 1 12.06 -1.18 10.17
N THR A 2 12.45 -2.42 9.96
CA THR A 2 13.35 -2.77 8.88
C THR A 2 12.54 -3.51 7.81
N PRO A 3 12.01 -2.80 6.82
CA PRO A 3 11.15 -3.41 5.82
C PRO A 3 11.93 -4.34 4.91
N LEU A 4 11.28 -5.39 4.46
CA LEU A 4 11.82 -6.21 3.40
C LEU A 4 11.73 -5.43 2.09
N ILE A 5 12.81 -5.39 1.36
CA ILE A 5 12.84 -4.77 0.05
C ILE A 5 12.52 -5.83 -1.00
N LEU A 6 11.45 -5.62 -1.76
CA LEU A 6 11.17 -6.45 -2.92
C LEU A 6 12.24 -6.22 -3.98
N GLY A 7 12.73 -7.29 -4.58
CA GLY A 7 13.66 -7.19 -5.68
C GLY A 7 13.05 -6.47 -6.89
N LYS A 8 13.90 -5.87 -7.71
CA LYS A 8 13.50 -5.14 -8.93
C LYS A 8 12.55 -5.93 -9.82
N ARG A 9 12.73 -7.23 -9.89
CA ARG A 9 11.88 -8.15 -10.69
C ARG A 9 10.44 -8.16 -10.19
N HIS A 10 10.22 -8.22 -8.87
CA HIS A 10 8.90 -8.22 -8.27
C HIS A 10 8.21 -6.87 -8.45
N VAL A 11 8.95 -5.78 -8.25
CA VAL A 11 8.44 -4.42 -8.46
C VAL A 11 7.99 -4.23 -9.91
N LYS A 12 8.82 -4.64 -10.87
CA LYS A 12 8.49 -4.55 -12.29
C LYS A 12 7.25 -5.37 -12.64
N HIS A 13 7.12 -6.55 -12.06
CA HIS A 13 5.96 -7.41 -12.26
C HIS A 13 4.68 -6.76 -11.75
N LEU A 14 4.70 -6.22 -10.53
CA LEU A 14 3.55 -5.54 -9.94
C LEU A 14 3.19 -4.25 -10.69
N SER A 15 4.19 -3.49 -11.13
CA SER A 15 3.96 -2.31 -11.99
C SER A 15 3.32 -2.68 -13.32
N ALA A 16 3.79 -3.74 -13.97
CA ALA A 16 3.22 -4.21 -15.23
C ALA A 16 1.79 -4.74 -15.07
N MET A 17 1.48 -5.31 -13.91
CA MET A 17 0.14 -5.79 -13.58
C MET A 17 -0.90 -4.68 -13.69
N PHE A 18 -0.53 -3.45 -13.36
CA PHE A 18 -1.44 -2.31 -13.34
C PHE A 18 -2.19 -2.13 -14.67
N SER A 19 -1.51 -2.28 -15.80
CA SER A 19 -2.14 -2.13 -17.13
C SER A 19 -3.09 -3.27 -17.49
N LYS A 20 -3.07 -4.38 -16.75
CA LYS A 20 -3.87 -5.57 -17.00
C LYS A 20 -5.00 -5.76 -16.00
N LEU A 21 -5.15 -4.85 -15.05
CA LEU A 21 -6.18 -4.96 -14.03
C LEU A 21 -7.57 -4.87 -14.64
N PRO A 22 -8.50 -5.77 -14.24
CA PRO A 22 -9.90 -5.66 -14.61
C PRO A 22 -10.55 -4.49 -13.87
N ARG A 23 -11.84 -4.26 -14.13
CA ARG A 23 -12.62 -3.29 -13.36
C ARG A 23 -12.54 -3.63 -11.87
N PRO A 24 -12.18 -2.68 -10.99
CA PRO A 24 -12.08 -2.95 -9.56
C PRO A 24 -13.44 -3.23 -8.92
N ASP A 25 -13.41 -4.00 -7.82
CA ASP A 25 -14.58 -4.25 -6.99
C ASP A 25 -15.02 -2.96 -6.29
N ASN A 26 -14.07 -2.12 -5.94
CA ASN A 26 -14.32 -0.83 -5.30
C ASN A 26 -13.31 0.21 -5.78
N ILE A 27 -13.81 1.39 -6.12
CA ILE A 27 -13.00 2.58 -6.44
C ILE A 27 -13.29 3.61 -5.36
N ASN A 28 -12.23 4.05 -4.66
CA ASN A 28 -12.35 5.09 -3.65
C ASN A 28 -11.59 6.34 -4.12
N THR A 29 -12.31 7.44 -4.26
CA THR A 29 -11.78 8.75 -4.65
C THR A 29 -12.06 9.82 -3.59
N ASN A 30 -12.40 9.40 -2.36
CA ASN A 30 -12.84 10.32 -1.31
C ASN A 30 -11.70 11.19 -0.77
N VAL A 31 -10.46 10.78 -0.97
CA VAL A 31 -9.28 11.57 -0.59
C VAL A 31 -8.74 12.27 -1.83
N ALA A 32 -8.67 13.59 -1.78
CA ALA A 32 -8.14 14.39 -2.89
C ALA A 32 -6.70 13.99 -3.23
N GLY A 33 -6.43 13.78 -4.51
CA GLY A 33 -5.10 13.40 -4.99
C GLY A 33 -4.75 11.93 -4.86
N ILE A 34 -5.64 11.11 -4.29
CA ILE A 34 -5.43 9.66 -4.18
C ILE A 34 -6.56 8.91 -4.87
N LEU A 35 -6.18 8.01 -5.76
CA LEU A 35 -7.09 7.10 -6.43
C LEU A 35 -6.81 5.68 -5.94
N ARG A 36 -7.81 5.00 -5.42
CA ARG A 36 -7.69 3.67 -4.82
C ARG A 36 -8.54 2.67 -5.59
N TYR A 37 -7.89 1.64 -6.16
CA TYR A 37 -8.55 0.50 -6.80
C TYR A 37 -8.40 -0.71 -5.90
N HIS A 38 -9.51 -1.27 -5.44
CA HIS A 38 -9.53 -2.43 -4.55
C HIS A 38 -10.14 -3.64 -5.23
N TYR A 39 -9.57 -4.82 -4.95
CA TYR A 39 -9.94 -6.09 -5.55
C TYR A 39 -10.03 -7.19 -4.48
N LYS A 40 -11.01 -8.07 -4.63
CA LYS A 40 -10.94 -9.38 -3.99
C LYS A 40 -9.76 -10.15 -4.56
N VAL A 41 -8.99 -10.82 -3.71
CA VAL A 41 -7.76 -11.52 -4.12
C VAL A 41 -8.00 -12.46 -5.29
N MET A 42 -9.09 -13.23 -5.27
CA MET A 42 -9.38 -14.22 -6.30
C MET A 42 -9.51 -13.62 -7.71
N ARG A 43 -9.89 -12.36 -7.83
CA ARG A 43 -10.07 -11.72 -9.13
C ARG A 43 -8.75 -11.42 -9.85
N ILE A 44 -7.70 -11.16 -9.09
CA ILE A 44 -6.40 -10.76 -9.64
C ILE A 44 -5.24 -11.64 -9.18
N ALA A 45 -5.53 -12.76 -8.50
CA ALA A 45 -4.49 -13.68 -8.04
C ALA A 45 -3.58 -14.16 -9.15
N HIS A 46 -4.13 -14.44 -10.33
CA HIS A 46 -3.37 -14.87 -11.51
C HIS A 46 -2.41 -13.78 -12.02
N LEU A 47 -2.75 -12.50 -11.81
CA LEU A 47 -1.89 -11.38 -12.20
C LEU A 47 -0.78 -11.16 -11.19
N ILE A 48 -1.06 -11.32 -9.90
CA ILE A 48 -0.05 -11.21 -8.83
C ILE A 48 0.94 -12.37 -8.96
N GLY A 49 0.44 -13.57 -9.19
CA GLY A 49 1.22 -14.79 -9.31
C GLY A 49 1.36 -15.55 -8.00
N PRO A 50 1.39 -16.90 -8.06
CA PRO A 50 1.39 -17.74 -6.86
C PRO A 50 2.64 -17.57 -6.01
N LYS A 51 3.79 -17.31 -6.61
CA LYS A 51 5.05 -17.12 -5.87
C LYS A 51 5.01 -15.87 -5.01
N LEU A 52 4.52 -14.76 -5.56
CA LEU A 52 4.44 -13.50 -4.85
C LEU A 52 3.34 -13.52 -3.79
N ILE A 53 2.21 -14.17 -4.09
CA ILE A 53 1.13 -14.38 -3.11
C ILE A 53 1.67 -15.13 -1.89
N LYS A 54 2.40 -16.21 -2.11
CA LYS A 54 3.01 -17.00 -1.04
C LYS A 54 4.07 -16.20 -0.29
N PHE A 55 4.90 -15.47 -1.01
CA PHE A 55 6.00 -14.69 -0.44
C PHE A 55 5.48 -13.59 0.49
N ILE A 56 4.46 -12.85 0.07
CA ILE A 56 3.84 -11.81 0.89
C ILE A 56 2.97 -12.41 2.00
N GLY A 57 2.36 -13.57 1.76
CA GLY A 57 1.42 -14.19 2.70
C GLY A 57 -0.01 -13.74 2.47
N ILE A 58 -0.40 -13.47 1.22
CA ILE A 58 -1.75 -13.04 0.86
C ILE A 58 -2.70 -14.22 0.96
N ARG A 59 -3.82 -14.04 1.66
CA ARG A 59 -4.88 -15.05 1.81
C ARG A 59 -6.14 -14.63 1.05
N SER A 60 -6.99 -15.60 0.73
CA SER A 60 -8.20 -15.40 -0.09
C SER A 60 -9.19 -14.38 0.48
N GLY A 61 -9.24 -14.24 1.81
CA GLY A 61 -10.14 -13.28 2.47
C GLY A 61 -9.62 -11.84 2.51
N TYR A 62 -8.40 -11.60 2.02
CA TYR A 62 -7.82 -10.27 2.02
C TYR A 62 -8.34 -9.43 0.85
N THR A 63 -8.20 -8.12 0.96
CA THR A 63 -8.40 -7.19 -0.14
C THR A 63 -7.04 -6.71 -0.61
N VAL A 64 -6.81 -6.75 -1.91
CA VAL A 64 -5.59 -6.22 -2.53
C VAL A 64 -5.95 -5.00 -3.37
N GLY A 65 -4.98 -4.11 -3.55
CA GLY A 65 -5.27 -2.90 -4.27
C GLY A 65 -4.05 -2.19 -4.81
N VAL A 66 -4.34 -1.14 -5.58
CA VAL A 66 -3.35 -0.21 -6.08
C VAL A 66 -3.82 1.20 -5.75
N GLU A 67 -2.95 1.98 -5.13
CA GLU A 67 -3.21 3.38 -4.81
C GLU A 67 -2.26 4.27 -5.62
N ILE A 68 -2.84 5.27 -6.25
CA ILE A 68 -2.13 6.21 -7.12
C ILE A 68 -2.23 7.59 -6.51
N VAL A 69 -1.09 8.21 -6.22
CA VAL A 69 -1.00 9.59 -5.74
C VAL A 69 -0.54 10.46 -6.88
N GLU A 70 -1.35 11.48 -7.22
CA GLU A 70 -1.11 12.38 -8.33
C GLU A 70 0.25 13.07 -8.27
N ASP A 71 0.69 13.61 -9.42
CA ASP A 71 1.97 14.28 -9.57
C ASP A 71 2.13 15.45 -8.58
N ALA A 72 3.24 15.45 -7.84
CA ALA A 72 3.60 16.49 -6.88
C ALA A 72 2.46 16.86 -5.92
N THR A 73 1.53 15.96 -5.70
CA THR A 73 0.41 16.18 -4.81
C THR A 73 0.79 15.82 -3.39
N ASP A 74 0.50 16.74 -2.48
CA ASP A 74 0.53 16.47 -1.05
C ASP A 74 -0.88 16.07 -0.64
N SER A 75 -1.09 14.80 -0.38
CA SER A 75 -2.37 14.34 0.16
C SER A 75 -2.49 14.84 1.59
N HIS A 76 -3.53 15.62 1.88
CA HIS A 76 -3.75 16.12 3.23
C HIS A 76 -3.78 14.98 4.24
N LYS A 77 -3.31 15.25 5.46
CA LYS A 77 -3.43 14.27 6.55
C LYS A 77 -4.86 13.81 6.69
N HIS A 78 -5.06 12.51 6.61
CA HIS A 78 -6.37 11.89 6.73
C HIS A 78 -6.23 10.55 7.47
N ASN A 79 -7.36 9.96 7.80
CA ASN A 79 -7.43 8.61 8.34
C ASN A 79 -8.61 7.87 7.73
N ASP A 80 -8.60 6.55 7.89
CA ASP A 80 -9.66 5.67 7.40
C ASP A 80 -10.54 5.15 8.56
N SER A 81 -10.62 5.88 9.67
CA SER A 81 -11.48 5.53 10.81
C SER A 81 -12.93 5.34 10.37
N GLY A 82 -13.56 4.29 10.90
CA GLY A 82 -14.94 3.98 10.55
C GLY A 82 -15.09 3.15 9.26
N THR A 83 -13.99 2.80 8.61
CA THR A 83 -13.97 1.85 7.50
C THR A 83 -13.41 0.51 7.99
N ASN A 84 -13.48 -0.54 7.15
CA ASN A 84 -12.84 -1.84 7.46
C ASN A 84 -11.34 -1.81 7.16
N ARG A 85 -10.69 -0.67 7.34
CA ARG A 85 -9.32 -0.44 6.93
C ARG A 85 -8.54 0.23 8.06
N ASP A 86 -8.16 -0.56 9.07
CA ASP A 86 -7.40 -0.07 10.23
C ASP A 86 -5.90 -0.10 10.01
N ALA A 87 -5.41 -1.04 9.23
CA ALA A 87 -4.01 -1.17 8.88
C ALA A 87 -3.86 -1.85 7.52
N ILE A 88 -2.83 -1.46 6.78
CA ILE A 88 -2.53 -2.05 5.47
C ILE A 88 -1.04 -2.33 5.32
N TYR A 89 -0.74 -3.39 4.59
CA TYR A 89 0.59 -3.67 4.07
C TYR A 89 0.73 -2.95 2.73
N CYS A 90 1.82 -2.22 2.55
CA CYS A 90 2.06 -1.41 1.35
C CYS A 90 3.43 -1.68 0.77
N VAL A 91 3.55 -1.56 -0.55
CA VAL A 91 4.82 -1.62 -1.27
C VAL A 91 4.86 -0.48 -2.29
N ASN A 92 5.96 0.27 -2.31
CA ASN A 92 6.19 1.24 -3.38
C ASN A 92 6.54 0.50 -4.68
N ILE A 93 5.64 0.52 -5.65
CA ILE A 93 5.82 -0.09 -6.97
C ILE A 93 5.96 0.95 -8.09
N GLY A 94 6.05 2.21 -7.74
CA GLY A 94 6.26 3.30 -8.69
C GLY A 94 7.72 3.40 -9.16
N SER A 95 8.01 4.47 -9.88
CA SER A 95 9.34 4.71 -10.45
C SER A 95 10.26 5.49 -9.51
N ASN A 96 9.71 6.14 -8.50
CA ASN A 96 10.44 7.07 -7.64
C ASN A 96 10.09 6.87 -6.17
N PRO A 97 10.98 7.28 -5.25
CA PRO A 97 10.64 7.35 -3.83
C PRO A 97 9.51 8.35 -3.58
N PHE A 98 8.78 8.16 -2.50
CA PHE A 98 7.83 9.15 -2.00
C PHE A 98 8.03 9.35 -0.50
N THR A 99 7.49 10.44 0.03
CA THR A 99 7.54 10.74 1.45
C THR A 99 6.24 10.30 2.13
N LEU A 100 6.34 9.59 3.24
CA LEU A 100 5.21 9.15 4.05
C LEU A 100 5.27 9.83 5.42
N LEU A 101 4.22 10.54 5.76
CA LEU A 101 3.97 11.03 7.12
C LEU A 101 2.95 10.09 7.76
N TYR A 102 3.23 9.58 8.95
CA TYR A 102 2.33 8.63 9.61
C TYR A 102 2.44 8.71 11.13
N THR A 103 1.45 8.15 11.80
CA THR A 103 1.44 8.01 13.25
C THR A 103 1.68 6.55 13.63
N ASP A 104 2.66 6.31 14.51
CA ASP A 104 2.84 4.99 15.11
C ASP A 104 1.81 4.81 16.22
N PRO A 105 0.83 3.90 16.08
CA PRO A 105 -0.25 3.79 17.06
C PRO A 105 0.20 3.23 18.40
N ARG A 106 1.35 2.56 18.46
CA ARG A 106 1.89 1.99 19.70
C ARG A 106 2.36 3.07 20.66
N TYR A 107 2.88 4.17 20.11
CA TYR A 107 3.48 5.27 20.89
C TYR A 107 2.77 6.60 20.68
N ASN A 108 1.78 6.66 19.77
CA ASN A 108 1.10 7.87 19.37
C ASN A 108 2.08 8.97 18.92
N THR A 109 3.12 8.57 18.21
CA THR A 109 4.16 9.49 17.73
C THR A 109 4.09 9.62 16.21
N GLU A 110 4.34 10.83 15.72
CA GLU A 110 4.36 11.15 14.29
C GLU A 110 5.77 10.95 13.73
N HIS A 111 5.84 10.33 12.55
CA HIS A 111 7.08 10.03 11.87
C HIS A 111 7.01 10.42 10.40
N MET A 112 8.17 10.69 9.81
CA MET A 112 8.33 10.94 8.40
C MET A 112 9.40 9.99 7.84
N HIS A 113 9.06 9.29 6.75
CA HIS A 113 9.98 8.41 6.06
C HIS A 113 9.97 8.64 4.56
N ILE A 114 11.15 8.49 3.95
CA ILE A 114 11.27 8.38 2.50
C ILE A 114 11.17 6.89 2.17
N VAL A 115 10.16 6.54 1.37
CA VAL A 115 9.89 5.16 0.97
C VAL A 115 10.49 4.92 -0.41
N GLU A 116 11.57 4.16 -0.44
CA GLU A 116 12.25 3.80 -1.68
C GLU A 116 11.44 2.79 -2.49
N VAL A 117 11.66 2.75 -3.80
CA VAL A 117 11.04 1.78 -4.69
C VAL A 117 11.34 0.36 -4.21
N GLY A 118 10.31 -0.47 -4.12
CA GLY A 118 10.42 -1.85 -3.64
C GLY A 118 10.32 -2.01 -2.13
N THR A 119 10.33 -0.93 -1.37
CA THR A 119 10.21 -0.98 0.09
C THR A 119 8.78 -1.27 0.50
N SER A 120 8.61 -2.24 1.42
CA SER A 120 7.33 -2.55 2.03
C SER A 120 7.23 -1.97 3.44
N PHE A 121 6.01 -1.67 3.87
CA PHE A 121 5.74 -1.13 5.20
C PHE A 121 4.31 -1.45 5.62
N ILE A 122 4.06 -1.37 6.93
CA ILE A 122 2.71 -1.47 7.50
C ILE A 122 2.30 -0.07 7.94
N LEU A 123 1.16 0.37 7.46
CA LEU A 123 0.59 1.68 7.78
C LEU A 123 -0.66 1.53 8.63
N SER A 124 -0.73 2.26 9.74
CA SER A 124 -1.98 2.42 10.48
C SER A 124 -2.83 3.47 9.78
N THR A 125 -3.90 3.04 9.14
CA THR A 125 -4.80 3.95 8.42
C THR A 125 -5.93 4.47 9.32
N ALA A 126 -6.05 3.97 10.54
CA ALA A 126 -6.96 4.52 11.55
C ALA A 126 -6.43 5.81 12.18
N HIS A 127 -5.17 6.14 11.99
CA HIS A 127 -4.51 7.36 12.47
C HIS A 127 -4.16 8.28 11.30
N PRO A 128 -4.00 9.58 11.54
CA PRO A 128 -3.67 10.52 10.46
C PRO A 128 -2.38 10.17 9.74
N TYR A 129 -2.42 10.17 8.42
CA TYR A 129 -1.27 9.94 7.56
C TYR A 129 -1.39 10.73 6.26
N CYS A 130 -0.28 10.85 5.55
CA CYS A 130 -0.21 11.60 4.31
C CYS A 130 0.90 11.02 3.44
N VAL A 131 0.62 10.90 2.14
CA VAL A 131 1.61 10.48 1.13
C VAL A 131 1.94 11.69 0.28
N ILE A 132 3.22 12.02 0.20
CA ILE A 132 3.70 13.17 -0.57
C ILE A 132 4.48 12.66 -1.78
N ASN A 133 3.97 12.94 -2.96
CA ASN A 133 4.67 12.68 -4.20
C ASN A 133 5.46 13.94 -4.59
N ASN A 134 6.78 13.83 -4.58
CA ASN A 134 7.68 14.96 -4.87
C ASN A 134 8.02 15.10 -6.35
N HIS A 135 7.45 14.28 -7.22
CA HIS A 135 7.75 14.27 -8.66
C HIS A 135 6.59 14.83 -9.47
N ASN A 136 6.89 15.75 -10.40
CA ASN A 136 5.88 16.42 -11.21
C ASN A 136 5.41 15.62 -12.43
N SER A 137 6.17 14.61 -12.86
CA SER A 137 5.92 13.90 -14.11
C SER A 137 5.41 12.47 -13.94
N THR A 138 5.52 11.91 -12.74
CA THR A 138 5.12 10.52 -12.47
C THR A 138 4.38 10.42 -11.15
N PRO A 139 3.23 9.72 -11.11
CA PRO A 139 2.52 9.49 -9.86
C PRO A 139 3.29 8.53 -8.96
N ALA A 140 3.07 8.62 -7.65
CA ALA A 140 3.46 7.58 -6.71
C ALA A 140 2.43 6.45 -6.79
N ILE A 141 2.91 5.20 -6.83
CA ILE A 141 2.04 4.03 -6.95
C ILE A 141 2.39 3.04 -5.85
N MET A 142 1.39 2.60 -5.10
CA MET A 142 1.54 1.60 -4.06
C MET A 142 0.69 0.37 -4.38
N PHE A 143 1.25 -0.81 -4.18
CA PHE A 143 0.50 -2.04 -4.06
C PHE A 143 0.11 -2.22 -2.60
N THR A 144 -1.14 -2.55 -2.32
CA THR A 144 -1.66 -2.64 -0.96
C THR A 144 -2.31 -3.98 -0.68
N VAL A 145 -2.19 -4.45 0.55
CA VAL A 145 -2.87 -5.65 1.04
C VAL A 145 -3.55 -5.32 2.35
N ASN A 146 -4.85 -5.50 2.42
CA ASN A 146 -5.65 -5.32 3.62
C ASN A 146 -6.10 -6.67 4.14
N ALA A 147 -5.62 -7.07 5.32
CA ALA A 147 -6.00 -8.30 6.00
C ALA A 147 -7.27 -8.13 6.84
N HIS A 148 -7.85 -6.93 6.89
CA HIS A 148 -9.05 -6.58 7.68
C HIS A 148 -8.86 -6.79 9.18
N GLU A 149 -7.66 -6.51 9.67
CA GLU A 149 -7.29 -6.65 11.07
C GLU A 149 -6.67 -5.35 11.59
N ASP A 150 -6.57 -5.23 12.91
CA ASP A 150 -5.93 -4.07 13.53
C ASP A 150 -4.42 -4.01 13.22
N PHE A 151 -3.80 -2.91 13.61
CA PHE A 151 -2.39 -2.66 13.33
C PHE A 151 -1.48 -3.74 13.91
N ASN A 152 -1.65 -4.07 15.20
CA ASN A 152 -0.78 -5.02 15.88
C ASN A 152 -0.90 -6.43 15.28
N THR A 153 -2.10 -6.86 14.96
CA THR A 153 -2.34 -8.14 14.31
C THR A 153 -1.76 -8.17 12.90
N THR A 154 -1.93 -7.09 12.15
CA THR A 154 -1.34 -6.95 10.81
C THR A 154 0.18 -7.01 10.85
N VAL A 155 0.82 -6.35 11.80
CA VAL A 155 2.28 -6.43 11.98
C VAL A 155 2.71 -7.87 12.22
N ARG A 156 2.03 -8.60 13.11
CA ARG A 156 2.35 -10.01 13.38
C ARG A 156 2.20 -10.90 12.14
N ARG A 157 1.18 -10.64 11.31
CA ARG A 157 0.96 -11.42 10.09
C ARG A 157 2.08 -11.28 9.09
N PHE A 158 2.63 -10.10 8.95
CA PHE A 158 3.65 -9.82 7.93
C PHE A 158 5.07 -9.73 8.50
N GLN A 159 5.27 -9.99 9.79
CA GLN A 159 6.59 -9.85 10.42
C GLN A 159 7.65 -10.80 9.88
N HIS A 160 7.26 -11.91 9.24
CA HIS A 160 8.19 -12.84 8.59
C HIS A 160 8.96 -12.20 7.43
N GLN A 161 8.59 -10.98 7.03
CA GLN A 161 9.22 -10.25 5.93
C GLN A 161 10.34 -9.32 6.40
N TRP A 162 10.55 -9.21 7.71
CA TRP A 162 11.63 -8.36 8.24
C TRP A 162 12.29 -8.91 9.49
#